data_e8d175bbf733bb9fc77885532b4063e1
#
_entry.id   e8d175bbf733bb9fc77885532b4063e1
#
_cell.length_a   1.000
_cell.length_b   1.000
_cell.length_c   1.000
_cell.angle_alpha   90.00
_cell.angle_beta   90.00
_cell.angle_gamma   90.00
#
_symmetry.space_group_name_H-M   'P 1'
#
loop_
_entity.id
_entity.type
_entity.pdbx_description
1 polymer ?
#
loop_
_entity_poly.entity_id
_entity_poly.type
_entity_poly.pdbx_seq_one_letter_code
_entity_poly.pdbx_strand_id
1 'polypeptide(L)'
;MRFLFAILFLFFVDQGVSQDVLGQWKTFDEDTGEEKSVVEIYRSDGKIYGKVDELLKDNLKGARCTRCKGKLKNQKVKGMVIIEGLSKTGEKYTGGTITDPENGKTYDAKIWIENDEPDVLLVSGYIAFFSRTQEWIRLKN
;
A
#
# COMPACT_ATOMS: atom_id res chain seq x y z
N MET A 1 3.19 -51.31 40.04
CA MET A 1 3.27 -50.77 38.67
C MET A 1 2.62 -49.40 38.64
N ARG A 2 3.42 -48.37 38.55
CA ARG A 2 2.92 -47.01 38.39
C ARG A 2 3.07 -46.65 36.91
N PHE A 3 1.95 -46.52 36.20
CA PHE A 3 1.94 -45.97 34.85
C PHE A 3 1.96 -44.46 34.94
N LEU A 4 3.09 -43.85 34.55
CA LEU A 4 3.21 -42.43 34.31
C LEU A 4 2.62 -42.12 32.95
N PHE A 5 1.42 -41.56 32.91
CA PHE A 5 0.86 -40.95 31.71
C PHE A 5 1.54 -39.60 31.50
N ALA A 6 2.50 -39.58 30.60
CA ALA A 6 3.03 -38.31 30.08
C ALA A 6 1.98 -37.71 29.16
N ILE A 7 1.27 -36.70 29.66
CA ILE A 7 0.39 -35.85 28.82
C ILE A 7 1.30 -34.96 28.01
N LEU A 8 1.45 -35.31 26.73
CA LEU A 8 2.14 -34.48 25.76
C LEU A 8 1.21 -33.29 25.39
N PHE A 9 1.43 -32.14 26.02
CA PHE A 9 0.79 -30.90 25.60
C PHE A 9 1.38 -30.48 24.26
N LEU A 10 0.66 -30.77 23.17
CA LEU A 10 0.90 -30.19 21.86
C LEU A 10 0.51 -28.72 21.93
N PHE A 11 1.52 -27.86 22.11
CA PHE A 11 1.35 -26.43 21.86
C PHE A 11 1.15 -26.24 20.37
N PHE A 12 -0.08 -26.07 19.95
CA PHE A 12 -0.38 -25.49 18.65
C PHE A 12 0.07 -24.03 18.73
N VAL A 13 1.26 -23.75 18.20
CA VAL A 13 1.65 -22.37 17.90
C VAL A 13 0.80 -21.97 16.70
N ASP A 14 -0.27 -21.25 16.97
CA ASP A 14 -0.99 -20.51 15.92
C ASP A 14 0.04 -19.56 15.30
N GLN A 15 0.56 -19.95 14.16
CA GLN A 15 1.33 -19.04 13.30
C GLN A 15 0.32 -18.06 12.72
N GLY A 16 0.05 -16.98 13.48
CA GLY A 16 -0.70 -15.86 12.96
C GLY A 16 -0.04 -15.42 11.67
N VAL A 17 -0.72 -15.64 10.53
CA VAL A 17 -0.28 -15.13 9.24
C VAL A 17 -0.31 -13.61 9.36
N SER A 18 0.87 -12.99 9.52
CA SER A 18 0.97 -11.54 9.47
C SER A 18 0.60 -11.12 8.06
N GLN A 19 -0.50 -10.39 7.94
CA GLN A 19 -1.00 -9.89 6.68
C GLN A 19 -0.02 -8.86 6.13
N ASP A 20 0.58 -9.17 5.00
CA ASP A 20 1.64 -8.39 4.39
C ASP A 20 1.05 -7.34 3.46
N VAL A 21 1.50 -6.11 3.60
CA VAL A 21 1.16 -5.01 2.67
C VAL A 21 1.88 -5.16 1.32
N LEU A 22 2.90 -6.01 1.24
CA LEU A 22 3.64 -6.23 0.01
C LEU A 22 2.78 -6.89 -1.07
N GLY A 23 3.02 -6.54 -2.32
CA GLY A 23 2.33 -7.08 -3.47
C GLY A 23 1.68 -6.01 -4.32
N GLN A 24 0.79 -6.45 -5.22
CA GLN A 24 0.11 -5.57 -6.16
C GLN A 24 -1.31 -5.26 -5.68
N TRP A 25 -1.69 -4.00 -5.86
CA TRP A 25 -2.97 -3.47 -5.41
C TRP A 25 -3.64 -2.65 -6.50
N LYS A 26 -4.94 -2.89 -6.73
CA LYS A 26 -5.73 -2.05 -7.62
C LYS A 26 -6.21 -0.81 -6.90
N THR A 27 -6.06 0.33 -7.53
CA THR A 27 -6.62 1.61 -7.10
C THR A 27 -7.83 1.97 -7.93
N PHE A 28 -8.69 2.82 -7.39
CA PHE A 28 -9.94 3.20 -8.00
C PHE A 28 -10.08 4.71 -8.10
N ASP A 29 -10.80 5.16 -9.12
CA ASP A 29 -11.23 6.55 -9.21
C ASP A 29 -12.31 6.80 -8.16
N GLU A 30 -12.09 7.79 -7.31
CA GLU A 30 -13.01 8.08 -6.21
C GLU A 30 -14.36 8.64 -6.66
N ASP A 31 -14.40 9.30 -7.81
CA ASP A 31 -15.61 9.91 -8.33
C ASP A 31 -16.47 8.90 -9.09
N THR A 32 -15.85 8.00 -9.84
CA THR A 32 -16.54 7.05 -10.74
C THR A 32 -16.55 5.61 -10.26
N GLY A 33 -15.63 5.24 -9.36
CA GLY A 33 -15.42 3.84 -8.93
C GLY A 33 -14.73 2.96 -9.95
N GLU A 34 -14.29 3.50 -11.09
CA GLU A 34 -13.56 2.76 -12.11
C GLU A 34 -12.18 2.34 -11.63
N GLU A 35 -11.70 1.19 -12.09
CA GLU A 35 -10.32 0.76 -11.87
C GLU A 35 -9.35 1.76 -12.51
N LYS A 36 -8.41 2.26 -11.72
CA LYS A 36 -7.53 3.35 -12.11
C LYS A 36 -6.12 2.89 -12.46
N SER A 37 -5.49 2.16 -11.54
CA SER A 37 -4.10 1.70 -11.68
C SER A 37 -3.82 0.46 -10.85
N VAL A 38 -2.68 -0.16 -11.12
CA VAL A 38 -2.07 -1.17 -10.26
C VAL A 38 -0.81 -0.57 -9.65
N VAL A 39 -0.72 -0.62 -8.33
CA VAL A 39 0.45 -0.16 -7.57
C VAL A 39 1.11 -1.36 -6.91
N GLU A 40 2.40 -1.51 -7.09
CA GLU A 40 3.21 -2.50 -6.39
C GLU A 40 3.80 -1.90 -5.13
N ILE A 41 3.46 -2.49 -4.00
CA ILE A 41 4.10 -2.19 -2.71
C ILE A 41 5.27 -3.15 -2.52
N TYR A 42 6.45 -2.61 -2.32
CA TYR A 42 7.70 -3.38 -2.20
C TYR A 42 8.60 -2.84 -1.11
N ARG A 43 9.54 -3.66 -0.69
CA ARG A 43 10.55 -3.31 0.32
C ARG A 43 11.87 -3.00 -0.36
N SER A 44 12.52 -1.92 0.07
CA SER A 44 13.87 -1.55 -0.33
C SER A 44 14.61 -0.93 0.86
N ASP A 45 15.80 -1.42 1.18
CA ASP A 45 16.62 -0.97 2.31
C ASP A 45 15.85 -0.88 3.64
N GLY A 46 14.99 -1.87 3.90
CA GLY A 46 14.19 -1.96 5.12
C GLY A 46 12.98 -1.05 5.19
N LYS A 47 12.72 -0.26 4.15
CA LYS A 47 11.57 0.63 4.05
C LYS A 47 10.59 0.20 2.97
N ILE A 48 9.36 0.68 3.06
CA ILE A 48 8.29 0.35 2.13
C ILE A 48 8.10 1.47 1.13
N TYR A 49 7.97 1.08 -0.13
CA TYR A 49 7.75 1.94 -1.30
C TYR A 49 6.55 1.44 -2.09
N GLY A 50 5.98 2.31 -2.91
CA GLY A 50 4.93 1.94 -3.86
C GLY A 50 5.18 2.59 -5.21
N LYS A 51 5.16 1.79 -6.28
CA LYS A 51 5.30 2.29 -7.65
C LYS A 51 4.09 1.92 -8.49
N VAL A 52 3.76 2.77 -9.42
CA VAL A 52 2.69 2.51 -10.40
C VAL A 52 3.19 1.51 -11.43
N ASP A 53 2.66 0.28 -11.37
CA ASP A 53 3.01 -0.78 -12.32
C ASP A 53 2.24 -0.64 -13.63
N GLU A 54 0.97 -0.24 -13.56
CA GLU A 54 0.08 -0.19 -14.71
C GLU A 54 -1.00 0.87 -14.52
N LEU A 55 -1.37 1.52 -15.62
CA LEU A 55 -2.53 2.41 -15.68
C LEU A 55 -3.67 1.67 -16.37
N LEU A 56 -4.80 1.51 -15.69
CA LEU A 56 -5.95 0.73 -16.17
C LEU A 56 -7.00 1.60 -16.87
N LYS A 57 -7.14 2.85 -16.41
CA LYS A 57 -8.10 3.79 -16.99
C LYS A 57 -7.57 4.34 -18.31
N ASP A 58 -8.35 4.22 -19.39
CA ASP A 58 -7.89 4.51 -20.76
C ASP A 58 -7.38 5.95 -20.92
N ASN A 59 -8.05 6.93 -20.34
CA ASN A 59 -7.64 8.34 -20.42
C ASN A 59 -6.38 8.67 -19.61
N LEU A 60 -5.87 7.75 -18.80
CA LEU A 60 -4.63 7.90 -18.04
C LEU A 60 -3.44 7.21 -18.68
N LYS A 61 -3.66 6.34 -19.66
CA LYS A 61 -2.57 5.65 -20.36
C LYS A 61 -1.67 6.66 -21.07
N GLY A 62 -0.35 6.55 -20.83
CA GLY A 62 0.62 7.50 -21.32
C GLY A 62 0.71 8.81 -20.54
N ALA A 63 -0.03 8.95 -19.44
CA ALA A 63 0.00 10.14 -18.59
C ALA A 63 1.39 10.42 -18.01
N ARG A 64 1.70 11.72 -17.88
CA ARG A 64 2.89 12.23 -17.23
C ARG A 64 2.49 13.13 -16.07
N CYS A 65 3.33 13.18 -15.02
CA CYS A 65 3.09 14.09 -13.91
C CYS A 65 3.49 15.52 -14.27
N THR A 66 2.64 16.22 -14.97
CA THR A 66 2.90 17.60 -15.41
C THR A 66 2.87 18.60 -14.26
N ARG A 67 2.17 18.28 -13.18
CA ARG A 67 2.03 19.12 -11.97
C ARG A 67 3.02 18.76 -10.86
N CYS A 68 3.77 17.69 -11.01
CA CYS A 68 4.82 17.32 -10.07
C CYS A 68 5.96 18.33 -10.09
N LYS A 69 6.71 18.37 -8.99
CA LYS A 69 7.88 19.24 -8.84
C LYS A 69 9.16 18.42 -8.81
N GLY A 70 10.30 19.10 -9.04
CA GLY A 70 11.61 18.49 -8.96
C GLY A 70 11.81 17.36 -9.96
N LYS A 71 12.43 16.28 -9.51
CA LYS A 71 12.75 15.12 -10.36
C LYS A 71 11.53 14.36 -10.90
N LEU A 72 10.35 14.52 -10.28
CA LEU A 72 9.12 13.87 -10.73
C LEU A 72 8.40 14.65 -11.83
N LYS A 73 8.78 15.90 -12.07
CA LYS A 73 8.12 16.73 -13.08
C LYS A 73 8.25 16.12 -14.47
N ASN A 74 7.11 15.94 -15.13
CA ASN A 74 6.99 15.34 -16.47
C ASN A 74 7.44 13.89 -16.58
N GLN A 75 7.69 13.19 -15.49
CA GLN A 75 7.91 11.75 -15.53
C GLN A 75 6.63 11.02 -15.96
N LYS A 76 6.81 9.88 -16.62
CA LYS A 76 5.70 8.97 -16.88
C LYS A 76 5.12 8.51 -15.56
N VAL A 77 3.79 8.52 -15.43
CA VAL A 77 3.12 8.03 -14.23
C VAL A 77 3.33 6.51 -14.09
N LYS A 78 3.27 5.78 -15.21
CA LYS A 78 3.65 4.36 -15.21
C LYS A 78 5.14 4.21 -14.84
N GLY A 79 5.42 3.44 -13.80
CA GLY A 79 6.77 3.23 -13.24
C GLY A 79 7.17 4.25 -12.16
N MET A 80 6.34 5.26 -11.92
CA MET A 80 6.63 6.28 -10.91
C MET A 80 6.50 5.72 -9.49
N VAL A 81 7.48 6.00 -8.64
CA VAL A 81 7.39 5.74 -7.20
C VAL A 81 6.54 6.83 -6.57
N ILE A 82 5.35 6.46 -6.11
CA ILE A 82 4.39 7.39 -5.51
C ILE A 82 4.34 7.31 -3.99
N ILE A 83 4.72 6.18 -3.40
CA ILE A 83 4.85 6.02 -1.95
C ILE A 83 6.32 5.82 -1.62
N GLU A 84 6.84 6.61 -0.69
CA GLU A 84 8.27 6.59 -0.35
C GLU A 84 8.51 6.51 1.15
N GLY A 85 9.36 5.54 1.54
CA GLY A 85 10.04 5.54 2.81
C GLY A 85 9.21 5.25 4.05
N LEU A 86 8.17 4.42 3.94
CA LEU A 86 7.37 4.03 5.09
C LEU A 86 8.11 2.99 5.95
N SER A 87 7.94 3.11 7.26
CA SER A 87 8.46 2.17 8.24
C SER A 87 7.34 1.64 9.12
N LYS A 88 7.48 0.41 9.60
CA LYS A 88 6.48 -0.21 10.46
C LYS A 88 6.44 0.48 11.82
N THR A 89 5.24 0.92 12.22
CA THR A 89 4.94 1.53 13.51
C THR A 89 3.69 0.86 14.08
N GLY A 90 3.87 -0.10 14.98
CA GLY A 90 2.76 -0.94 15.43
C GLY A 90 2.21 -1.80 14.28
N GLU A 91 0.93 -1.68 13.99
CA GLU A 91 0.26 -2.40 12.91
C GLU A 91 0.19 -1.63 11.58
N LYS A 92 0.71 -0.42 11.55
CA LYS A 92 0.70 0.46 10.37
C LYS A 92 2.12 0.73 9.86
N TYR A 93 2.20 1.18 8.62
CA TYR A 93 3.42 1.70 8.03
C TYR A 93 3.27 3.19 7.87
N THR A 94 4.19 3.96 8.45
CA THR A 94 4.14 5.43 8.57
C THR A 94 5.51 6.07 8.33
N GLY A 95 5.57 7.39 8.42
CA GLY A 95 6.82 8.15 8.40
C GLY A 95 7.38 8.41 7.00
N GLY A 96 6.62 8.10 5.97
CA GLY A 96 6.96 8.41 4.59
C GLY A 96 5.91 9.29 3.93
N THR A 97 5.94 9.34 2.59
CA THR A 97 5.10 10.23 1.79
C THR A 97 4.36 9.50 0.68
N ILE A 98 3.28 10.11 0.22
CA ILE A 98 2.57 9.71 -1.00
C ILE A 98 2.39 10.94 -1.90
N THR A 99 2.71 10.76 -3.19
CA THR A 99 2.51 11.79 -4.21
C THR A 99 1.34 11.42 -5.09
N ASP A 100 0.39 12.34 -5.25
CA ASP A 100 -0.70 12.21 -6.20
C ASP A 100 -0.24 12.72 -7.56
N PRO A 101 -0.09 11.84 -8.58
CA PRO A 101 0.39 12.27 -9.88
C PRO A 101 -0.61 13.12 -10.67
N GLU A 102 -1.88 13.14 -10.29
CA GLU A 102 -2.90 13.96 -10.96
C GLU A 102 -2.80 15.43 -10.55
N ASN A 103 -2.52 15.74 -9.29
CA ASN A 103 -2.38 17.11 -8.80
C ASN A 103 -0.93 17.54 -8.50
N GLY A 104 0.01 16.58 -8.51
CA GLY A 104 1.42 16.82 -8.23
C GLY A 104 1.76 17.09 -6.77
N LYS A 105 0.80 16.96 -5.86
CA LYS A 105 1.00 17.21 -4.42
C LYS A 105 1.53 15.97 -3.70
N THR A 106 2.37 16.22 -2.71
CA THR A 106 2.93 15.20 -1.82
C THR A 106 2.38 15.38 -0.42
N TYR A 107 1.92 14.28 0.17
CA TYR A 107 1.32 14.20 1.50
C TYR A 107 2.14 13.28 2.38
N ASP A 108 2.06 13.44 3.70
CA ASP A 108 2.47 12.41 4.62
C ASP A 108 1.58 11.18 4.41
N ALA A 109 2.14 9.99 4.54
CA ALA A 109 1.41 8.76 4.24
C ALA A 109 1.45 7.76 5.37
N LYS A 110 0.37 7.01 5.49
CA LYS A 110 0.30 5.77 6.25
C LYS A 110 -0.54 4.74 5.52
N ILE A 111 -0.13 3.49 5.61
CA ILE A 111 -0.85 2.37 5.03
C ILE A 111 -1.00 1.25 6.05
N TRP A 112 -2.11 0.51 5.97
CA TRP A 112 -2.37 -0.63 6.84
C TRP A 112 -3.43 -1.56 6.28
N ILE A 113 -3.47 -2.77 6.79
CA ILE A 113 -4.50 -3.77 6.49
C ILE A 113 -5.31 -3.99 7.76
N GLU A 114 -6.63 -3.96 7.66
CA GLU A 114 -7.53 -4.35 8.76
C GLU A 114 -7.49 -5.87 8.94
N ASN A 115 -7.56 -6.35 10.19
CA ASN A 115 -7.39 -7.77 10.51
C ASN A 115 -8.44 -8.69 9.88
N ASP A 116 -9.64 -8.19 9.64
CA ASP A 116 -10.77 -8.92 9.08
C ASP A 116 -10.88 -8.80 7.54
N GLU A 117 -10.06 -7.95 6.92
CA GLU A 117 -10.09 -7.70 5.48
C GLU A 117 -8.68 -7.75 4.86
N PRO A 118 -8.09 -8.96 4.71
CA PRO A 118 -6.69 -9.10 4.29
C PRO A 118 -6.40 -8.64 2.86
N ASP A 119 -7.43 -8.50 2.03
CA ASP A 119 -7.32 -8.09 0.64
C ASP A 119 -7.64 -6.61 0.42
N VAL A 120 -7.82 -5.85 1.50
CA VAL A 120 -8.06 -4.41 1.47
C VAL A 120 -6.89 -3.68 2.14
N LEU A 121 -6.22 -2.83 1.38
CA LEU A 121 -5.19 -1.93 1.88
C LEU A 121 -5.79 -0.54 2.07
N LEU A 122 -5.70 -0.03 3.26
CA LEU A 122 -6.07 1.35 3.57
C LEU A 122 -4.85 2.25 3.35
N VAL A 123 -5.02 3.27 2.53
CA VAL A 123 -3.96 4.22 2.16
C VAL A 123 -4.43 5.63 2.50
N SER A 124 -3.76 6.26 3.44
CA SER A 124 -4.09 7.61 3.90
C SER A 124 -2.98 8.59 3.58
N GLY A 125 -3.34 9.69 2.92
CA GLY A 125 -2.51 10.87 2.79
C GLY A 125 -3.02 11.96 3.72
N TYR A 126 -2.13 12.69 4.39
CA TYR A 126 -2.53 13.73 5.31
C TYR A 126 -1.56 14.91 5.31
N ILE A 127 -2.12 16.10 5.49
CA ILE A 127 -1.39 17.36 5.70
C ILE A 127 -2.11 18.13 6.80
N ALA A 128 -1.42 18.50 7.87
CA ALA A 128 -1.98 19.23 9.00
C ALA A 128 -3.27 18.56 9.53
N PHE A 129 -4.42 19.23 9.42
CA PHE A 129 -5.70 18.70 9.91
C PHE A 129 -6.50 17.94 8.84
N PHE A 130 -5.99 17.89 7.61
CA PHE A 130 -6.67 17.27 6.49
C PHE A 130 -6.10 15.87 6.23
N SER A 131 -6.98 14.88 6.16
CA SER A 131 -6.63 13.51 5.78
C SER A 131 -7.64 12.94 4.81
N ARG A 132 -7.18 12.06 3.91
CA ARG A 132 -8.00 11.34 2.96
C ARG A 132 -7.52 9.89 2.91
N THR A 133 -8.45 8.97 3.12
CA THR A 133 -8.17 7.53 3.13
C THR A 133 -8.86 6.86 1.96
N GLN A 134 -8.10 6.07 1.21
CA GLN A 134 -8.58 5.26 0.10
C GLN A 134 -8.47 3.79 0.45
N GLU A 135 -9.34 2.97 -0.15
CA GLU A 135 -9.25 1.52 -0.11
C GLU A 135 -8.68 1.02 -1.44
N TRP A 136 -7.58 0.28 -1.37
CA TRP A 136 -7.01 -0.43 -2.51
C TRP A 136 -7.27 -1.91 -2.35
N ILE A 137 -7.54 -2.61 -3.44
CA ILE A 137 -7.91 -4.02 -3.43
C ILE A 137 -6.76 -4.86 -3.96
N ARG A 138 -6.40 -5.92 -3.24
CA ARG A 138 -5.32 -6.82 -3.64
C ARG A 138 -5.59 -7.40 -5.02
N LEU A 139 -4.62 -7.25 -5.92
CA LEU A 139 -4.66 -7.91 -7.22
C LEU A 139 -4.36 -9.39 -7.04
N LYS A 140 -5.31 -10.23 -7.42
CA LYS A 140 -5.16 -11.69 -7.40
C LYS A 140 -4.91 -12.18 -8.82
N ASN A 141 -3.90 -13.02 -8.97
CA ASN A 141 -3.57 -13.69 -10.23
C ASN A 141 -4.33 -15.03 -10.35
#